data_54e5bfde3bf2f0d8d511a7e95fd99f1e
#
_entry.id   54e5bfde3bf2f0d8d511a7e95fd99f1e
#
_cell.length_a   1.000
_cell.length_b   1.000
_cell.length_c   1.000
_cell.angle_alpha   90.00
_cell.angle_beta   90.00
_cell.angle_gamma   90.00
#
_symmetry.space_group_name_H-M   'P 1'
#
loop_
_entity.id
_entity.type
_entity.pdbx_description
1 polymer ?
#
loop_
_entity_poly.entity_id
_entity_poly.type
_entity_poly.pdbx_seq_one_letter_code
_entity_poly.pdbx_strand_id
1 'polypeptide(L)'
;MKKDLPYLRFLNLARALEEMPKFPALDAVESGILNACSIAWYQDRKLATMEALEAMPEISQRTKHSRLKILADKGMIKVESDEYDARVKYVVPTALALKYYETLGKYLVKSQAT
;
A
#
# COMPACT_ATOMS: atom_id res chain seq x y z
N MET A 1 -25.46 -15.23 -10.96
CA MET A 1 -24.43 -14.83 -9.98
C MET A 1 -25.04 -13.88 -8.94
N LYS A 2 -24.76 -14.12 -7.69
CA LYS A 2 -25.26 -13.25 -6.62
C LYS A 2 -24.43 -11.96 -6.60
N LYS A 3 -25.07 -10.82 -6.83
CA LYS A 3 -24.41 -9.51 -6.91
C LYS A 3 -24.18 -8.85 -5.55
N ASP A 4 -24.81 -9.37 -4.52
CA ASP A 4 -24.79 -8.80 -3.18
C ASP A 4 -23.80 -9.44 -2.22
N LEU A 5 -22.87 -10.25 -2.77
CA LEU A 5 -21.81 -10.83 -1.94
C LEU A 5 -20.92 -9.73 -1.35
N PRO A 6 -20.61 -9.79 -0.04
CA PRO A 6 -19.81 -8.75 0.60
C PRO A 6 -18.48 -8.46 -0.10
N TYR A 7 -17.79 -9.49 -0.57
CA TYR A 7 -16.52 -9.29 -1.27
C TYR A 7 -16.70 -8.49 -2.56
N LEU A 8 -17.75 -8.77 -3.32
CA LEU A 8 -18.02 -8.02 -4.56
C LEU A 8 -18.36 -6.57 -4.25
N ARG A 9 -19.12 -6.31 -3.19
CA ARG A 9 -19.41 -4.95 -2.74
C ARG A 9 -18.14 -4.22 -2.35
N PHE A 10 -17.26 -4.90 -1.61
CA PHE A 10 -15.97 -4.33 -1.21
C PHE A 10 -15.12 -3.97 -2.42
N LEU A 11 -15.00 -4.86 -3.41
CA LEU A 11 -14.22 -4.60 -4.62
C LEU A 11 -14.73 -3.37 -5.37
N ASN A 12 -16.03 -3.22 -5.47
CA ASN A 12 -16.63 -2.07 -6.16
C ASN A 12 -16.37 -0.77 -5.41
N LEU A 13 -16.48 -0.79 -4.07
CA LEU A 13 -16.20 0.38 -3.25
C LEU A 13 -14.71 0.75 -3.30
N ALA A 14 -13.83 -0.25 -3.27
CA ALA A 14 -12.39 -0.03 -3.35
C ALA A 14 -12.00 0.57 -4.71
N ARG A 15 -12.63 0.10 -5.78
CA ARG A 15 -12.41 0.65 -7.11
C ARG A 15 -12.85 2.11 -7.21
N ALA A 16 -14.01 2.42 -6.62
CA ALA A 16 -14.49 3.81 -6.57
C ALA A 16 -13.51 4.72 -5.83
N LEU A 17 -12.87 4.20 -4.78
CA LEU A 17 -11.86 4.94 -4.03
C LEU A 17 -10.66 5.31 -4.90
N GLU A 18 -10.23 4.39 -5.77
CA GLU A 18 -9.10 4.64 -6.69
C GLU A 18 -9.38 5.76 -7.67
N GLU A 19 -10.64 6.06 -7.95
CA GLU A 19 -11.05 7.12 -8.86
C GLU A 19 -11.19 8.47 -8.18
N MET A 20 -11.04 8.52 -6.86
CA MET A 20 -11.14 9.79 -6.11
C MET A 20 -9.87 10.62 -6.29
N PRO A 21 -10.00 11.94 -6.56
CA PRO A 21 -8.83 12.81 -6.72
C PRO A 21 -7.94 12.88 -5.48
N LYS A 22 -8.48 12.57 -4.32
CA LYS A 22 -7.78 12.61 -3.04
C LYS A 22 -6.66 11.59 -2.94
N PHE A 23 -6.83 10.43 -3.58
CA PHE A 23 -5.88 9.34 -3.51
C PHE A 23 -5.28 9.07 -4.88
N PRO A 24 -3.96 8.81 -4.96
CA PRO A 24 -3.33 8.51 -6.23
C PRO A 24 -3.74 7.14 -6.74
N ALA A 25 -3.85 6.98 -8.05
CA ALA A 25 -4.04 5.68 -8.68
C ALA A 25 -2.75 4.87 -8.55
N LEU A 26 -2.85 3.60 -8.20
CA LEU A 26 -1.71 2.70 -8.06
C LEU A 26 -1.83 1.57 -9.08
N ASP A 27 -0.70 1.20 -9.71
CA ASP A 27 -0.70 0.02 -10.57
C ASP A 27 -0.57 -1.25 -9.72
N ALA A 28 -0.59 -2.42 -10.37
CA ALA A 28 -0.55 -3.69 -9.66
C ALA A 28 0.76 -3.89 -8.87
N VAL A 29 1.89 -3.44 -9.41
CA VAL A 29 3.19 -3.56 -8.74
C VAL A 29 3.25 -2.64 -7.53
N GLU A 30 2.81 -1.39 -7.69
CA GLU A 30 2.73 -0.43 -6.59
C GLU A 30 1.84 -0.92 -5.46
N SER A 31 0.66 -1.45 -5.81
CA SER A 31 -0.27 -2.02 -4.83
C SER A 31 0.34 -3.22 -4.10
N GLY A 32 1.05 -4.08 -4.83
CA GLY A 32 1.72 -5.24 -4.25
C GLY A 32 2.80 -4.84 -3.24
N ILE A 33 3.61 -3.85 -3.58
CA ILE A 33 4.64 -3.33 -2.68
C ILE A 33 3.99 -2.71 -1.44
N LEU A 34 2.96 -1.90 -1.64
CA LEU A 34 2.27 -1.25 -0.53
C LEU A 34 1.61 -2.27 0.40
N ASN A 35 1.02 -3.32 -0.15
CA ASN A 35 0.41 -4.39 0.65
C ASN A 35 1.46 -5.11 1.49
N ALA A 36 2.63 -5.39 0.92
CA ALA A 36 3.73 -6.00 1.66
C ALA A 36 4.19 -5.12 2.82
N CYS A 37 4.30 -3.82 2.58
CA CYS A 37 4.63 -2.85 3.63
C CYS A 37 3.58 -2.87 4.73
N SER A 38 2.30 -2.95 4.36
CA SER A 38 1.18 -2.92 5.30
C SER A 38 1.24 -4.06 6.31
N ILE A 39 1.69 -5.24 5.87
CA ILE A 39 1.82 -6.41 6.76
C ILE A 39 2.84 -6.12 7.86
N ALA A 40 4.00 -5.56 7.51
CA ALA A 40 5.02 -5.21 8.48
C ALA A 40 4.55 -4.09 9.43
N TRP A 41 3.89 -3.09 8.89
CA TRP A 41 3.40 -1.95 9.69
C TRP A 41 2.34 -2.39 10.69
N TYR A 42 1.47 -3.31 10.30
CA TYR A 42 0.48 -3.87 11.21
C TYR A 42 1.14 -4.54 12.43
N GLN A 43 2.32 -5.13 12.23
CA GLN A 43 3.08 -5.78 13.28
C GLN A 43 4.00 -4.83 14.07
N ASP A 44 3.90 -3.53 13.80
CA ASP A 44 4.79 -2.50 14.38
C ASP A 44 6.27 -2.80 14.11
N ARG A 45 6.55 -3.46 12.98
CA ARG A 45 7.90 -3.83 12.60
C ARG A 45 8.46 -2.84 11.60
N LYS A 46 9.69 -2.40 11.82
CA LYS A 46 10.38 -1.56 10.83
C LYS A 46 10.65 -2.40 9.58
N LEU A 47 10.32 -1.86 8.42
CA LEU A 47 10.50 -2.54 7.15
C LEU A 47 11.64 -1.87 6.38
N ALA A 48 12.74 -2.59 6.20
CA ALA A 48 13.85 -2.10 5.38
C ALA A 48 13.42 -2.08 3.90
N THR A 49 13.97 -1.13 3.14
CA THR A 49 13.67 -1.03 1.70
C THR A 49 13.96 -2.33 0.97
N MET A 50 15.03 -3.02 1.32
CA MET A 50 15.38 -4.30 0.70
C MET A 50 14.29 -5.35 0.92
N GLU A 51 13.70 -5.40 2.13
CA GLU A 51 12.60 -6.32 2.43
C GLU A 51 11.37 -6.00 1.58
N ALA A 52 11.06 -4.72 1.42
CA ALA A 52 9.92 -4.30 0.60
C ALA A 52 10.11 -4.76 -0.85
N LEU A 53 11.34 -4.69 -1.36
CA LEU A 53 11.64 -5.08 -2.73
C LEU A 53 11.65 -6.59 -2.94
N GLU A 54 11.84 -7.37 -1.87
CA GLU A 54 11.80 -8.83 -1.93
C GLU A 54 10.39 -9.40 -2.00
N ALA A 55 9.39 -8.57 -1.73
CA ALA A 55 8.00 -9.01 -1.63
C ALA A 55 7.41 -9.56 -2.92
N MET A 56 7.96 -9.20 -4.06
CA MET A 56 7.49 -9.64 -5.37
C MET A 56 8.67 -10.19 -6.19
N PRO A 57 9.12 -11.42 -5.88
CA PRO A 57 10.33 -11.95 -6.50
C PRO A 57 10.23 -12.14 -8.02
N GLU A 58 9.02 -12.28 -8.56
CA GLU A 58 8.79 -12.42 -10.00
C GLU A 58 8.97 -11.12 -10.78
N ILE A 59 9.09 -10.00 -10.09
CA ILE A 59 9.26 -8.68 -10.72
C ILE A 59 10.76 -8.32 -10.68
N SER A 60 11.28 -7.75 -11.76
CA SER A 60 12.69 -7.36 -11.81
C SER A 60 13.03 -6.32 -10.74
N GLN A 61 14.27 -6.35 -10.27
CA GLN A 61 14.74 -5.37 -9.26
C GLN A 61 14.59 -3.94 -9.77
N ARG A 62 14.91 -3.71 -11.03
CA ARG A 62 14.81 -2.39 -11.65
C ARG A 62 13.38 -1.86 -11.58
N THR A 63 12.40 -2.69 -11.92
CA THR A 63 11.00 -2.31 -11.89
C THR A 63 10.55 -2.01 -10.45
N LYS A 64 10.94 -2.86 -9.51
CA LYS A 64 10.58 -2.67 -8.10
C LYS A 64 11.15 -1.37 -7.53
N HIS A 65 12.42 -1.06 -7.81
CA HIS A 65 13.04 0.19 -7.37
C HIS A 65 12.32 1.40 -7.96
N SER A 66 12.00 1.33 -9.25
CA SER A 66 11.25 2.39 -9.94
C SER A 66 9.88 2.61 -9.30
N ARG A 67 9.15 1.53 -9.02
CA ARG A 67 7.82 1.62 -8.43
C ARG A 67 7.84 2.09 -6.98
N LEU A 68 8.87 1.72 -6.23
CA LEU A 68 9.05 2.22 -4.87
C LEU A 68 9.21 3.74 -4.87
N LYS A 69 10.03 4.25 -5.79
CA LYS A 69 10.23 5.69 -5.95
C LYS A 69 8.93 6.39 -6.33
N ILE A 70 8.16 5.80 -7.25
CA ILE A 70 6.87 6.35 -7.69
C ILE A 70 5.89 6.39 -6.51
N LEU A 71 5.86 5.36 -5.68
CA LEU A 71 5.03 5.35 -4.47
C LEU A 71 5.39 6.50 -3.53
N ALA A 72 6.69 6.77 -3.37
CA ALA A 72 7.16 7.89 -2.56
C ALA A 72 6.75 9.22 -3.19
N ASP A 73 6.90 9.36 -4.51
CA ASP A 73 6.50 10.57 -5.23
C ASP A 73 4.99 10.80 -5.17
N LYS A 74 4.20 9.74 -5.14
CA LYS A 74 2.74 9.82 -4.95
C LYS A 74 2.34 10.13 -3.52
N GLY A 75 3.31 10.16 -2.60
CA GLY A 75 3.06 10.51 -1.19
C GLY A 75 2.52 9.37 -0.35
N MET A 76 2.57 8.12 -0.83
CA MET A 76 2.04 6.97 -0.10
C MET A 76 3.03 6.37 0.89
N ILE A 77 4.32 6.56 0.66
CA ILE A 77 5.38 6.10 1.55
C ILE A 77 6.43 7.19 1.73
N LYS A 78 7.19 7.06 2.82
CA LYS A 78 8.42 7.83 3.05
C LYS A 78 9.56 6.85 3.24
N VAL A 79 10.76 7.25 2.84
CA VAL A 79 11.97 6.47 3.10
C VAL A 79 12.78 7.24 4.14
N GLU A 80 13.08 6.59 5.26
CA GLU A 80 13.83 7.19 6.36
C GLU A 80 15.11 6.41 6.60
N SER A 81 16.22 7.13 6.85
CA SER A 81 17.49 6.51 7.18
C SER A 81 17.46 6.01 8.63
N ASP A 82 18.17 4.91 8.88
CA ASP A 82 18.39 4.44 10.25
C ASP A 82 19.16 5.50 11.04
N GLU A 83 18.84 5.60 12.33
CA GLU A 83 19.45 6.59 13.22
C GLU A 83 20.96 6.42 13.36
N TYR A 84 21.42 5.19 13.32
CA TYR A 84 22.83 4.84 13.58
C TYR A 84 23.60 4.40 12.35
N ASP A 85 22.92 3.97 11.30
CA ASP A 85 23.56 3.50 10.07
C ASP A 85 22.83 4.03 8.84
N ALA A 86 23.38 5.09 8.24
CA ALA A 86 22.76 5.78 7.10
C ALA A 86 22.64 4.88 5.85
N ARG A 87 23.32 3.74 5.82
CA ARG A 87 23.19 2.80 4.70
C ARG A 87 21.89 2.01 4.78
N VAL A 88 21.29 1.91 5.97
CA VAL A 88 20.04 1.22 6.18
C VAL A 88 18.91 2.22 6.05
N LYS A 89 17.92 1.88 5.23
CA LYS A 89 16.75 2.74 5.01
C LYS A 89 15.49 1.94 5.24
N TYR A 90 14.50 2.60 5.81
CA TYR A 90 13.20 1.99 6.13
C TYR A 90 12.10 2.66 5.35
N VAL A 91 11.08 1.87 4.97
CA VAL A 91 9.87 2.37 4.34
C VAL A 91 8.83 2.55 5.42
N VAL A 92 8.30 3.76 5.54
CA VAL A 92 7.26 4.07 6.54
C VAL A 92 6.04 4.66 5.87
N PRO A 93 4.84 4.47 6.46
CA PRO A 93 3.61 5.02 5.88
C PRO A 93 3.56 6.53 6.07
N THR A 94 2.90 7.20 5.14
CA THR A 94 2.58 8.62 5.26
C THR A 94 1.20 8.78 5.88
N ALA A 95 0.86 10.02 6.26
CA ALA A 95 -0.49 10.34 6.70
C ALA A 95 -1.52 10.02 5.59
N LEU A 96 -1.15 10.25 4.34
CA LEU A 96 -2.03 9.94 3.21
C LEU A 96 -2.29 8.44 3.09
N ALA A 97 -1.26 7.60 3.25
CA ALA A 97 -1.42 6.15 3.23
C ALA A 97 -2.32 5.67 4.37
N LEU A 98 -2.14 6.22 5.56
CA LEU A 98 -2.98 5.87 6.71
C LEU A 98 -4.44 6.25 6.46
N LYS A 99 -4.67 7.40 5.84
CA LYS A 99 -6.01 7.83 5.46
C LYS A 99 -6.63 6.91 4.42
N TYR A 100 -5.83 6.46 3.47
CA TYR A 100 -6.24 5.51 2.44
C TYR A 100 -6.69 4.19 3.10
N TYR A 101 -5.89 3.64 4.00
CA TYR A 101 -6.25 2.41 4.73
C TYR A 101 -7.48 2.59 5.57
N GLU A 102 -7.61 3.72 6.26
CA GLU A 102 -8.79 4.03 7.05
C GLU A 102 -10.06 4.02 6.19
N THR A 103 -9.99 4.61 5.01
CA THR A 103 -11.10 4.67 4.07
C THR A 103 -11.45 3.28 3.52
N LEU A 104 -10.42 2.48 3.17
CA LEU A 104 -10.65 1.09 2.76
C LEU A 104 -11.30 0.28 3.88
N GLY A 105 -10.87 0.50 5.12
CA GLY A 105 -11.45 -0.16 6.28
C GLY A 105 -12.93 0.17 6.45
N LYS A 106 -13.31 1.42 6.26
CA LYS A 106 -14.72 1.84 6.28
C LYS A 106 -15.52 1.13 5.20
N TYR A 107 -14.95 0.99 4.01
CA TYR A 107 -15.62 0.28 2.91
C TYR A 107 -15.77 -1.21 3.21
N LEU A 108 -14.77 -1.81 3.85
CA LEU A 108 -14.83 -3.20 4.25
C LEU A 108 -16.00 -3.43 5.22
N VAL A 109 -16.13 -2.58 6.24
CA VAL A 109 -17.22 -2.66 7.21
C VAL A 109 -18.56 -2.42 6.50
N LYS A 110 -18.64 -1.43 5.64
CA LYS A 110 -19.85 -1.12 4.88
C LYS A 110 -20.28 -2.27 3.98
N SER A 111 -19.31 -3.02 3.42
CA SER A 111 -19.58 -4.16 2.56
C SER A 111 -20.23 -5.33 3.30
N GLN A 112 -20.06 -5.40 4.62
CA GLN A 112 -20.65 -6.42 5.46
C GLN A 112 -22.08 -6.09 5.87
N ALA A 113 -22.50 -4.84 5.69
CA ALA A 113 -23.86 -4.40 6.02
C ALA A 113 -24.86 -5.05 5.06
N THR A 114 -25.98 -5.52 5.59
CA THR A 114 -27.05 -6.11 4.82
C THR A 114 -28.13 -5.08 4.49
#